data_5d0b94f77c0295fb01d9f8e80bbce9e2
#
_entry.id   5d0b94f77c0295fb01d9f8e80bbce9e2
#
_cell.length_a   1.000
_cell.length_b   1.000
_cell.length_c   1.000
_cell.angle_alpha   90.00
_cell.angle_beta   90.00
_cell.angle_gamma   90.00
#
_symmetry.space_group_name_H-M   'P 1'
#
loop_
_entity.id
_entity.type
_entity.pdbx_description
1 polymer ?
#
loop_
_entity_poly.entity_id
_entity_poly.type
_entity_poly.pdbx_seq_one_letter_code
_entity_poly.pdbx_strand_id
1 'polypeptide(L)'
;MILLHIETSTNVCSVALSEDTNCLFSTSNAEGMNHAALLSVFIAEALEVLKSADKKLDAVAVSSGPGSYTGLRIGVSTAKGLCYGYGIPLISVSTLEILTVQALNIVTDKENVLFCPMIDARRMEVYAAFYNGKGIIQREIAADIITSDSYAEQLDKQTVYFFGNGSDKLKTTLTHPNARFIDHLVPLAINMIGFAEKAFTEKQFVDTAYFEPFYLKEFHTTAKKTTPNS
;
A
#
# COMPACT_ATOMS: atom_id res chain seq x y z
N MET A 1 22.39 4.89 3.33
CA MET A 1 21.55 3.73 2.91
C MET A 1 20.68 4.16 1.76
N ILE A 2 20.71 3.40 0.65
CA ILE A 2 19.95 3.72 -0.59
C ILE A 2 18.90 2.65 -0.81
N LEU A 3 17.63 3.04 -0.82
CA LEU A 3 16.49 2.13 -0.97
C LEU A 3 15.65 2.51 -2.20
N LEU A 4 15.27 1.49 -2.99
CA LEU A 4 14.27 1.61 -4.05
C LEU A 4 12.91 1.17 -3.50
N HIS A 5 11.87 1.97 -3.75
CA HIS A 5 10.51 1.72 -3.28
C HIS A 5 9.58 1.49 -4.46
N ILE A 6 8.77 0.44 -4.41
CA ILE A 6 7.84 0.04 -5.48
C ILE A 6 6.42 -0.09 -4.92
N GLU A 7 5.48 0.68 -5.48
CA GLU A 7 4.06 0.64 -5.11
C GLU A 7 3.21 0.35 -6.36
N THR A 8 2.47 -0.76 -6.31
CA THR A 8 1.61 -1.22 -7.41
C THR A 8 0.31 -1.85 -6.92
N SER A 9 -0.04 -1.63 -5.64
CA SER A 9 -1.17 -2.32 -4.99
C SER A 9 -2.55 -1.83 -5.44
N THR A 10 -2.64 -0.66 -6.09
CA THR A 10 -3.89 -0.08 -6.57
C THR A 10 -3.82 0.21 -8.09
N ASN A 11 -4.62 1.14 -8.58
CA ASN A 11 -4.51 1.64 -9.97
C ASN A 11 -3.32 2.58 -10.18
N VAL A 12 -2.67 3.01 -9.13
CA VAL A 12 -1.47 3.84 -9.18
C VAL A 12 -0.23 2.96 -9.30
N CYS A 13 0.66 3.30 -10.24
CA CYS A 13 2.02 2.76 -10.31
C CYS A 13 2.98 3.84 -9.82
N SER A 14 3.77 3.56 -8.83
CA SER A 14 4.70 4.53 -8.24
C SER A 14 6.03 3.90 -7.88
N VAL A 15 7.11 4.65 -8.11
CA VAL A 15 8.49 4.30 -7.73
C VAL A 15 9.12 5.48 -7.03
N ALA A 16 9.88 5.23 -5.98
CA ALA A 16 10.72 6.23 -5.34
C ALA A 16 12.10 5.67 -5.03
N LEU A 17 13.07 6.55 -4.93
CA LEU A 17 14.43 6.25 -4.50
C LEU A 17 14.75 7.15 -3.31
N SER A 18 15.30 6.58 -2.25
CA SER A 18 15.71 7.35 -1.08
C SER A 18 17.17 7.11 -0.69
N GLU A 19 17.77 8.13 -0.09
CA GLU A 19 18.99 8.02 0.70
C GLU A 19 18.66 8.34 2.14
N ASP A 20 18.74 7.33 2.99
CA ASP A 20 18.18 7.38 4.34
C ASP A 20 16.70 7.84 4.28
N THR A 21 16.32 8.87 5.03
CA THR A 21 14.96 9.45 4.98
C THR A 21 14.72 10.42 3.82
N ASN A 22 15.75 10.79 3.04
CA ASN A 22 15.63 11.79 1.99
C ASN A 22 15.23 11.17 0.66
N CYS A 23 14.15 11.68 0.05
CA CYS A 23 13.74 11.28 -1.28
C CYS A 23 14.69 11.88 -2.33
N LEU A 24 15.35 11.01 -3.12
CA LEU A 24 16.23 11.41 -4.23
C LEU A 24 15.46 11.48 -5.55
N PHE A 25 14.46 10.62 -5.73
CA PHE A 25 13.64 10.53 -6.93
C PHE A 25 12.27 9.98 -6.56
N SER A 26 11.24 10.48 -7.22
CA SER A 26 9.89 9.92 -7.10
C SER A 26 9.11 10.17 -8.38
N THR A 27 8.40 9.15 -8.85
CA THR A 27 7.50 9.25 -10.00
C THR A 27 6.27 8.38 -9.75
N SER A 28 5.14 8.80 -10.34
CA SER A 28 3.89 8.05 -10.25
C SER A 28 3.00 8.28 -11.46
N ASN A 29 2.15 7.30 -11.75
CA ASN A 29 1.10 7.41 -12.75
C ASN A 29 -0.20 6.83 -12.18
N ALA A 30 -1.27 7.62 -12.21
CA ALA A 30 -2.62 7.23 -11.77
C ALA A 30 -3.57 6.98 -12.95
N GLU A 31 -3.10 7.15 -14.19
CA GLU A 31 -3.88 6.99 -15.42
C GLU A 31 -3.81 5.55 -15.93
N GLY A 32 -4.81 4.77 -15.61
CA GLY A 32 -4.97 3.42 -16.16
C GLY A 32 -4.11 2.33 -15.49
N MET A 33 -4.44 1.07 -15.78
CA MET A 33 -3.75 -0.10 -15.23
C MET A 33 -2.54 -0.50 -16.10
N ASN A 34 -1.55 0.37 -16.23
CA ASN A 34 -0.37 0.17 -17.09
C ASN A 34 0.89 -0.25 -16.30
N HIS A 35 0.73 -0.89 -15.14
CA HIS A 35 1.83 -1.26 -14.25
C HIS A 35 2.94 -2.03 -14.96
N ALA A 36 2.59 -3.01 -15.80
CA ALA A 36 3.58 -3.82 -16.50
C ALA A 36 4.45 -3.02 -17.48
N ALA A 37 3.89 -1.97 -18.10
CA ALA A 37 4.62 -1.13 -19.03
C ALA A 37 5.42 -0.05 -18.35
N LEU A 38 4.86 0.57 -17.30
CA LEU A 38 5.45 1.76 -16.67
C LEU A 38 6.47 1.43 -15.58
N LEU A 39 6.28 0.34 -14.83
CA LEU A 39 7.13 0.03 -13.69
C LEU A 39 8.61 -0.08 -14.07
N SER A 40 8.91 -0.78 -15.18
CA SER A 40 10.28 -0.93 -15.64
C SER A 40 10.92 0.39 -16.09
N VAL A 41 10.12 1.30 -16.68
CA VAL A 41 10.58 2.63 -17.08
C VAL A 41 10.90 3.45 -15.84
N PHE A 42 10.00 3.52 -14.86
CA PHE A 42 10.22 4.28 -13.62
C PHE A 42 11.42 3.76 -12.81
N ILE A 43 11.61 2.44 -12.78
CA ILE A 43 12.80 1.85 -12.14
C ILE A 43 14.07 2.24 -12.90
N ALA A 44 14.06 2.20 -14.24
CA ALA A 44 15.22 2.60 -15.03
C ALA A 44 15.60 4.08 -14.77
N GLU A 45 14.62 4.97 -14.71
CA GLU A 45 14.84 6.40 -14.36
C GLU A 45 15.45 6.54 -12.95
N ALA A 46 14.94 5.81 -11.95
CA ALA A 46 15.50 5.81 -10.59
C ALA A 46 16.97 5.30 -10.58
N LEU A 47 17.27 4.24 -11.34
CA LEU A 47 18.61 3.67 -11.42
C LEU A 47 19.60 4.58 -12.15
N GLU A 48 19.17 5.40 -13.11
CA GLU A 48 20.01 6.41 -13.73
C GLU A 48 20.41 7.53 -12.74
N VAL A 49 19.54 7.89 -11.79
CA VAL A 49 19.90 8.79 -10.69
C VAL A 49 21.03 8.22 -9.86
N LEU A 50 20.97 6.92 -9.50
CA LEU A 50 22.03 6.24 -8.75
C LEU A 50 23.36 6.21 -9.51
N LYS A 51 23.29 5.82 -10.77
CA LYS A 51 24.46 5.74 -11.66
C LYS A 51 25.14 7.08 -11.79
N SER A 52 24.38 8.17 -11.94
CA SER A 52 24.90 9.53 -12.03
C SER A 52 25.58 9.97 -10.74
N ALA A 53 25.20 9.42 -9.60
CA ALA A 53 25.76 9.71 -8.28
C ALA A 53 26.88 8.73 -7.86
N ASP A 54 27.21 7.73 -8.69
CA ASP A 54 28.15 6.63 -8.38
C ASP A 54 27.75 5.87 -7.09
N LYS A 55 26.43 5.63 -6.90
CA LYS A 55 25.87 4.97 -5.72
C LYS A 55 25.27 3.61 -6.11
N LYS A 56 25.05 2.77 -5.09
CA LYS A 56 24.45 1.43 -5.25
C LYS A 56 23.22 1.28 -4.36
N LEU A 57 22.30 0.40 -4.78
CA LEU A 57 21.15 0.01 -3.95
C LEU A 57 21.60 -0.87 -2.79
N ASP A 58 21.04 -0.61 -1.62
CA ASP A 58 21.20 -1.44 -0.42
C ASP A 58 20.02 -2.41 -0.21
N ALA A 59 18.79 -2.03 -0.63
CA ALA A 59 17.61 -2.89 -0.59
C ALA A 59 16.52 -2.40 -1.55
N VAL A 60 15.50 -3.26 -1.78
CA VAL A 60 14.24 -2.89 -2.43
C VAL A 60 13.10 -3.06 -1.44
N ALA A 61 12.26 -2.04 -1.32
CA ALA A 61 10.99 -2.09 -0.59
C ALA A 61 9.82 -2.19 -1.57
N VAL A 62 8.84 -3.04 -1.25
CA VAL A 62 7.64 -3.24 -2.08
C VAL A 62 6.39 -3.29 -1.24
N SER A 63 5.28 -2.75 -1.77
CA SER A 63 3.96 -2.93 -1.15
C SER A 63 3.56 -4.39 -1.11
N SER A 64 3.23 -4.88 0.08
CA SER A 64 2.84 -6.28 0.32
C SER A 64 1.34 -6.54 0.14
N GLY A 65 0.54 -5.50 0.00
CA GLY A 65 -0.92 -5.58 0.03
C GLY A 65 -1.53 -5.10 1.36
N PRO A 66 -2.85 -5.17 1.47
CA PRO A 66 -3.81 -5.68 0.50
C PRO A 66 -3.93 -4.78 -0.74
N GLY A 67 -4.44 -5.34 -1.85
CA GLY A 67 -4.60 -4.57 -3.07
C GLY A 67 -4.96 -5.42 -4.30
N SER A 68 -4.71 -4.84 -5.48
CA SER A 68 -4.89 -5.49 -6.78
C SER A 68 -4.01 -6.73 -6.89
N TYR A 69 -4.62 -7.89 -7.09
CA TYR A 69 -3.92 -9.16 -7.27
C TYR A 69 -2.84 -9.10 -8.37
N THR A 70 -3.21 -8.56 -9.53
CA THR A 70 -2.28 -8.41 -10.67
C THR A 70 -1.20 -7.38 -10.36
N GLY A 71 -1.59 -6.22 -9.81
CA GLY A 71 -0.64 -5.16 -9.46
C GLY A 71 0.41 -5.62 -8.45
N LEU A 72 -0.01 -6.24 -7.37
CA LEU A 72 0.89 -6.78 -6.34
C LEU A 72 1.86 -7.82 -6.92
N ARG A 73 1.40 -8.71 -7.81
CA ARG A 73 2.29 -9.68 -8.46
C ARG A 73 3.34 -9.03 -9.36
N ILE A 74 2.96 -8.01 -10.12
CA ILE A 74 3.91 -7.26 -10.95
C ILE A 74 4.98 -6.61 -10.07
N GLY A 75 4.58 -5.87 -9.03
CA GLY A 75 5.51 -5.21 -8.12
C GLY A 75 6.43 -6.17 -7.41
N VAL A 76 5.87 -7.20 -6.76
CA VAL A 76 6.64 -8.18 -5.98
C VAL A 76 7.57 -8.99 -6.88
N SER A 77 7.13 -9.44 -8.05
CA SER A 77 8.00 -10.19 -8.98
C SER A 77 9.17 -9.33 -9.47
N THR A 78 8.92 -8.06 -9.78
CA THR A 78 9.96 -7.11 -10.18
C THR A 78 10.94 -6.85 -9.03
N ALA A 79 10.45 -6.59 -7.82
CA ALA A 79 11.28 -6.38 -6.63
C ALA A 79 12.17 -7.61 -6.34
N LYS A 80 11.60 -8.82 -6.38
CA LYS A 80 12.35 -10.08 -6.23
C LYS A 80 13.45 -10.25 -7.28
N GLY A 81 13.13 -9.92 -8.55
CA GLY A 81 14.12 -9.97 -9.64
C GLY A 81 15.29 -9.03 -9.42
N LEU A 82 15.01 -7.79 -8.96
CA LEU A 82 16.05 -6.82 -8.61
C LEU A 82 16.89 -7.29 -7.41
N CYS A 83 16.25 -7.74 -6.34
CA CYS A 83 16.95 -8.25 -5.16
C CYS A 83 17.86 -9.42 -5.51
N TYR A 84 17.38 -10.37 -6.30
CA TYR A 84 18.19 -11.50 -6.75
C TYR A 84 19.36 -11.06 -7.64
N GLY A 85 19.12 -10.16 -8.60
CA GLY A 85 20.14 -9.69 -9.53
C GLY A 85 21.25 -8.87 -8.89
N TYR A 86 20.90 -8.06 -7.88
CA TYR A 86 21.87 -7.23 -7.14
C TYR A 86 22.41 -7.89 -5.89
N GLY A 87 21.87 -9.03 -5.46
CA GLY A 87 22.27 -9.69 -4.21
C GLY A 87 21.92 -8.89 -2.95
N ILE A 88 20.80 -8.17 -2.96
CA ILE A 88 20.35 -7.27 -1.88
C ILE A 88 19.01 -7.73 -1.28
N PRO A 89 18.71 -7.37 -0.02
CA PRO A 89 17.49 -7.80 0.66
C PRO A 89 16.21 -7.15 0.12
N LEU A 90 15.08 -7.84 0.36
CA LEU A 90 13.72 -7.38 0.08
C LEU A 90 13.03 -6.97 1.38
N ILE A 91 12.36 -5.82 1.35
CA ILE A 91 11.54 -5.28 2.43
C ILE A 91 10.09 -5.25 1.97
N SER A 92 9.17 -5.65 2.84
CA SER A 92 7.73 -5.54 2.58
C SER A 92 7.10 -4.47 3.45
N VAL A 93 6.21 -3.64 2.86
CA VAL A 93 5.47 -2.60 3.57
C VAL A 93 3.99 -2.75 3.27
N SER A 94 3.14 -2.70 4.31
CA SER A 94 1.69 -2.82 4.13
C SER A 94 1.13 -1.64 3.33
N THR A 95 0.24 -1.91 2.36
CA THR A 95 -0.46 -0.86 1.61
C THR A 95 -1.26 0.07 2.54
N LEU A 96 -1.83 -0.47 3.61
CA LEU A 96 -2.61 0.34 4.56
C LEU A 96 -1.71 1.26 5.41
N GLU A 97 -0.49 0.85 5.73
CA GLU A 97 0.50 1.71 6.37
C GLU A 97 0.92 2.86 5.45
N ILE A 98 1.18 2.55 4.16
CA ILE A 98 1.55 3.54 3.15
C ILE A 98 0.48 4.63 3.02
N LEU A 99 -0.80 4.23 2.99
CA LEU A 99 -1.93 5.17 2.98
C LEU A 99 -2.02 6.01 4.25
N THR A 100 -1.76 5.39 5.41
CA THR A 100 -1.89 6.04 6.72
C THR A 100 -0.92 7.21 6.88
N VAL A 101 0.29 7.14 6.33
CA VAL A 101 1.27 8.25 6.37
C VAL A 101 0.69 9.54 5.77
N GLN A 102 -0.01 9.45 4.64
CA GLN A 102 -0.59 10.64 4.01
C GLN A 102 -1.67 11.27 4.91
N ALA A 103 -2.56 10.45 5.46
CA ALA A 103 -3.62 10.94 6.34
C ALA A 103 -3.04 11.58 7.61
N LEU A 104 -1.99 10.98 8.19
CA LEU A 104 -1.28 11.54 9.33
C LEU A 104 -0.63 12.89 9.04
N ASN A 105 -0.23 13.16 7.80
CA ASN A 105 0.34 14.46 7.40
C ASN A 105 -0.72 15.54 7.17
N ILE A 106 -1.95 15.16 6.84
CA ILE A 106 -3.06 16.07 6.56
C ILE A 106 -3.80 16.47 7.84
N VAL A 107 -4.06 15.50 8.72
CA VAL A 107 -4.82 15.74 9.96
C VAL A 107 -3.91 16.38 11.00
N THR A 108 -4.25 17.59 11.45
CA THR A 108 -3.46 18.34 12.43
C THR A 108 -3.75 17.91 13.85
N ASP A 109 -5.03 17.75 14.22
CA ASP A 109 -5.44 17.24 15.52
C ASP A 109 -5.54 15.73 15.48
N LYS A 110 -4.56 15.09 16.14
CA LYS A 110 -4.39 13.62 16.16
C LYS A 110 -4.71 13.01 17.53
N GLU A 111 -5.19 13.83 18.46
CA GLU A 111 -5.56 13.34 19.77
C GLU A 111 -6.94 12.68 19.74
N ASN A 112 -7.05 11.52 20.34
CA ASN A 112 -8.31 10.76 20.44
C ASN A 112 -9.03 10.55 19.09
N VAL A 113 -8.27 10.23 18.05
CA VAL A 113 -8.80 9.91 16.71
C VAL A 113 -8.26 8.57 16.22
N LEU A 114 -9.00 7.92 15.31
CA LEU A 114 -8.56 6.75 14.57
C LEU A 114 -8.43 7.07 13.09
N PHE A 115 -7.46 6.43 12.46
CA PHE A 115 -7.21 6.41 11.04
C PHE A 115 -7.57 5.04 10.50
N CYS A 116 -8.48 5.00 9.54
CA CYS A 116 -8.96 3.76 8.93
C CYS A 116 -8.70 3.77 7.40
N PRO A 117 -7.48 3.40 6.97
CA PRO A 117 -7.18 3.18 5.57
C PRO A 117 -8.02 2.03 5.03
N MET A 118 -8.50 2.17 3.79
CA MET A 118 -9.38 1.19 3.15
C MET A 118 -8.97 0.91 1.72
N ILE A 119 -8.83 -0.37 1.41
CA ILE A 119 -8.70 -0.85 0.02
C ILE A 119 -9.99 -1.55 -0.39
N ASP A 120 -10.46 -1.25 -1.58
CA ASP A 120 -11.68 -1.85 -2.13
C ASP A 120 -11.51 -3.37 -2.33
N ALA A 121 -12.39 -4.16 -1.69
CA ALA A 121 -12.47 -5.62 -1.80
C ALA A 121 -13.67 -6.08 -2.65
N ARG A 122 -14.24 -5.17 -3.45
CA ARG A 122 -15.46 -5.31 -4.27
C ARG A 122 -16.74 -5.36 -3.43
N ARG A 123 -17.91 -5.12 -4.10
CA ARG A 123 -19.23 -5.03 -3.42
C ARG A 123 -19.14 -4.08 -2.21
N MET A 124 -19.86 -4.38 -1.14
CA MET A 124 -19.79 -3.62 0.13
C MET A 124 -18.75 -4.19 1.09
N GLU A 125 -17.58 -4.58 0.58
CA GLU A 125 -16.49 -5.11 1.38
C GLU A 125 -15.21 -4.32 1.16
N VAL A 126 -14.44 -4.12 2.22
CA VAL A 126 -13.16 -3.42 2.22
C VAL A 126 -12.11 -4.20 3.00
N TYR A 127 -10.85 -4.03 2.64
CA TYR A 127 -9.74 -4.38 3.52
C TYR A 127 -9.40 -3.14 4.33
N ALA A 128 -9.47 -3.25 5.65
CA ALA A 128 -9.28 -2.13 6.55
C ALA A 128 -8.49 -2.52 7.80
N ALA A 129 -7.83 -1.53 8.39
CA ALA A 129 -7.18 -1.61 9.69
C ALA A 129 -7.48 -0.33 10.46
N PHE A 130 -7.18 -0.28 11.77
CA PHE A 130 -7.22 0.96 12.53
C PHE A 130 -5.85 1.31 13.06
N TYR A 131 -5.51 2.59 12.94
CA TYR A 131 -4.29 3.19 13.48
C TYR A 131 -4.66 4.38 14.37
N ASN A 132 -3.89 4.61 15.44
CA ASN A 132 -4.05 5.82 16.23
C ASN A 132 -3.34 7.02 15.60
N GLY A 133 -3.43 8.20 16.22
CA GLY A 133 -2.80 9.43 15.73
C GLY A 133 -1.26 9.42 15.68
N LYS A 134 -0.63 8.37 16.21
CA LYS A 134 0.82 8.13 16.09
C LYS A 134 1.18 7.11 15.00
N GLY A 135 0.20 6.61 14.25
CA GLY A 135 0.40 5.57 13.25
C GLY A 135 0.60 4.16 13.84
N ILE A 136 0.28 3.96 15.12
CA ILE A 136 0.37 2.64 15.77
C ILE A 136 -0.93 1.89 15.55
N ILE A 137 -0.79 0.63 15.09
CA ILE A 137 -1.93 -0.22 14.80
C ILE A 137 -2.78 -0.47 16.07
N GLN A 138 -4.09 -0.36 15.94
CA GLN A 138 -5.09 -0.58 16.98
C GLN A 138 -5.99 -1.78 16.65
N ARG A 139 -6.15 -2.09 15.39
CA ARG A 139 -6.83 -3.28 14.88
C ARG A 139 -6.10 -3.76 13.62
N GLU A 140 -5.77 -5.03 13.60
CA GLU A 140 -5.14 -5.69 12.47
C GLU A 140 -6.00 -5.65 11.21
N ILE A 141 -5.36 -5.89 10.07
CA ILE A 141 -6.02 -5.88 8.76
C ILE A 141 -7.08 -6.98 8.70
N ALA A 142 -8.29 -6.60 8.33
CA ALA A 142 -9.39 -7.53 8.12
C ALA A 142 -10.17 -7.20 6.84
N ALA A 143 -10.91 -8.18 6.35
CA ALA A 143 -11.90 -8.00 5.30
C ALA A 143 -13.25 -7.73 5.96
N ASP A 144 -13.72 -6.49 5.88
CA ASP A 144 -14.93 -6.03 6.55
C ASP A 144 -16.09 -5.88 5.55
N ILE A 145 -17.20 -6.55 5.79
CA ILE A 145 -18.46 -6.31 5.08
C ILE A 145 -19.13 -5.12 5.74
N ILE A 146 -19.38 -4.06 4.96
CA ILE A 146 -19.87 -2.79 5.48
C ILE A 146 -21.39 -2.73 5.50
N THR A 147 -21.92 -2.37 6.66
CA THR A 147 -23.33 -2.05 6.93
C THR A 147 -23.44 -0.69 7.60
N SER A 148 -24.65 -0.19 7.84
CA SER A 148 -24.90 1.07 8.59
C SER A 148 -24.30 1.07 10.00
N ASP A 149 -24.19 -0.10 10.62
CA ASP A 149 -23.72 -0.28 12.00
C ASP A 149 -22.23 -0.60 12.10
N SER A 150 -21.57 -0.68 10.92
CA SER A 150 -20.13 -0.94 10.91
C SER A 150 -19.36 0.14 11.66
N TYR A 151 -18.42 -0.29 12.49
CA TYR A 151 -17.55 0.58 13.30
C TYR A 151 -18.28 1.45 14.34
N ALA A 152 -19.53 1.14 14.69
CA ALA A 152 -20.30 1.90 15.67
C ALA A 152 -19.55 2.06 17.00
N GLU A 153 -18.94 0.98 17.50
CA GLU A 153 -18.16 1.02 18.75
C GLU A 153 -17.02 2.04 18.73
N GLN A 154 -16.32 2.17 17.60
CA GLN A 154 -15.23 3.11 17.41
C GLN A 154 -15.76 4.53 17.24
N LEU A 155 -16.82 4.68 16.42
CA LEU A 155 -17.44 5.96 16.12
C LEU A 155 -18.13 6.59 17.34
N ASP A 156 -18.72 5.78 18.24
CA ASP A 156 -19.30 6.28 19.49
C ASP A 156 -18.26 6.88 20.45
N LYS A 157 -17.01 6.40 20.36
CA LYS A 157 -15.94 6.80 21.28
C LYS A 157 -15.11 7.98 20.78
N GLN A 158 -14.88 8.06 19.45
CA GLN A 158 -13.94 9.04 18.89
C GLN A 158 -14.16 9.25 17.37
N THR A 159 -13.56 10.31 16.84
CA THR A 159 -13.55 10.56 15.39
C THR A 159 -12.73 9.49 14.68
N VAL A 160 -13.29 8.97 13.58
CA VAL A 160 -12.60 8.03 12.70
C VAL A 160 -12.48 8.65 11.31
N TYR A 161 -11.24 8.74 10.83
CA TYR A 161 -10.93 9.18 9.47
C TYR A 161 -10.85 7.98 8.54
N PHE A 162 -11.74 7.92 7.55
CA PHE A 162 -11.79 6.89 6.51
C PHE A 162 -11.19 7.42 5.22
N PHE A 163 -10.32 6.66 4.57
CA PHE A 163 -9.63 7.08 3.34
C PHE A 163 -9.12 5.89 2.53
N GLY A 164 -8.66 6.17 1.29
CA GLY A 164 -8.28 5.16 0.31
C GLY A 164 -9.45 4.78 -0.60
N ASN A 165 -9.17 3.98 -1.64
CA ASN A 165 -10.14 3.68 -2.69
C ASN A 165 -11.34 2.81 -2.24
N GLY A 166 -11.28 2.24 -1.05
CA GLY A 166 -12.39 1.52 -0.43
C GLY A 166 -13.36 2.41 0.31
N SER A 167 -12.98 3.66 0.67
CA SER A 167 -13.78 4.52 1.54
C SER A 167 -14.95 5.22 0.83
N ASP A 168 -14.85 5.49 -0.47
CA ASP A 168 -15.85 6.27 -1.19
C ASP A 168 -17.25 5.66 -1.15
N LYS A 169 -17.34 4.35 -1.28
CA LYS A 169 -18.62 3.62 -1.24
C LYS A 169 -19.28 3.60 0.14
N LEU A 170 -18.54 4.01 1.20
CA LEU A 170 -19.05 4.03 2.57
C LEU A 170 -19.71 5.37 2.93
N LYS A 171 -19.47 6.44 2.17
CA LYS A 171 -19.96 7.79 2.48
C LYS A 171 -21.49 7.88 2.63
N THR A 172 -22.22 7.07 1.87
CA THR A 172 -23.68 6.99 1.96
C THR A 172 -24.19 6.03 3.03
N THR A 173 -23.34 5.14 3.51
CA THR A 173 -23.70 4.07 4.48
C THR A 173 -23.33 4.45 5.90
N LEU A 174 -22.13 5.03 6.10
CA LEU A 174 -21.64 5.48 7.40
C LEU A 174 -21.93 6.96 7.59
N THR A 175 -23.10 7.28 8.16
CA THR A 175 -23.58 8.68 8.35
C THR A 175 -23.35 9.20 9.77
N HIS A 176 -22.61 8.47 10.61
CA HIS A 176 -22.32 8.86 11.98
C HIS A 176 -21.56 10.20 12.06
N PRO A 177 -21.87 11.11 13.01
CA PRO A 177 -21.25 12.44 13.08
C PRO A 177 -19.73 12.40 13.32
N ASN A 178 -19.19 11.31 13.86
CA ASN A 178 -17.75 11.11 14.06
C ASN A 178 -17.06 10.43 12.86
N ALA A 179 -17.80 10.05 11.82
CA ALA A 179 -17.21 9.56 10.57
C ALA A 179 -16.71 10.76 9.75
N ARG A 180 -15.43 10.75 9.41
CA ARG A 180 -14.78 11.75 8.55
C ARG A 180 -14.15 11.03 7.36
N PHE A 181 -14.29 11.60 6.17
CA PHE A 181 -13.70 11.03 4.95
C PHE A 181 -12.62 11.97 4.41
N ILE A 182 -11.47 11.39 4.05
CA ILE A 182 -10.38 12.11 3.37
C ILE A 182 -10.31 11.55 1.95
N ASP A 183 -10.59 12.41 0.98
CA ASP A 183 -10.65 12.04 -0.42
C ASP A 183 -9.27 12.03 -1.08
N HIS A 184 -9.16 11.31 -2.19
CA HIS A 184 -8.02 11.31 -3.10
C HIS A 184 -6.70 10.82 -2.50
N LEU A 185 -6.72 10.13 -1.35
CA LEU A 185 -5.52 9.46 -0.84
C LEU A 185 -5.29 8.15 -1.59
N VAL A 186 -4.10 8.03 -2.15
CA VAL A 186 -3.63 6.83 -2.86
C VAL A 186 -2.28 6.39 -2.32
N PRO A 187 -1.98 5.08 -2.30
CA PRO A 187 -0.67 4.63 -1.86
C PRO A 187 0.39 5.09 -2.86
N LEU A 188 1.49 5.67 -2.36
CA LEU A 188 2.62 6.13 -3.16
C LEU A 188 3.93 5.57 -2.59
N ALA A 189 4.85 5.22 -3.47
CA ALA A 189 6.15 4.66 -3.09
C ALA A 189 6.96 5.57 -2.14
N ILE A 190 6.85 6.89 -2.31
CA ILE A 190 7.52 7.87 -1.44
C ILE A 190 7.08 7.74 0.03
N ASN A 191 5.87 7.29 0.29
CA ASN A 191 5.35 7.13 1.66
C ASN A 191 5.86 5.84 2.35
N MET A 192 6.60 4.99 1.63
CA MET A 192 7.27 3.82 2.22
C MET A 192 8.58 4.18 2.91
N ILE A 193 9.19 5.34 2.62
CA ILE A 193 10.58 5.65 2.99
C ILE A 193 10.84 5.40 4.47
N GLY A 194 10.03 5.97 5.36
CA GLY A 194 10.23 5.80 6.80
C GLY A 194 10.07 4.36 7.30
N PHE A 195 9.12 3.61 6.74
CA PHE A 195 8.94 2.20 7.10
C PHE A 195 10.10 1.33 6.59
N ALA A 196 10.53 1.55 5.36
CA ALA A 196 11.60 0.79 4.75
C ALA A 196 12.95 1.08 5.41
N GLU A 197 13.23 2.32 5.79
CA GLU A 197 14.42 2.71 6.56
C GLU A 197 14.46 2.00 7.91
N LYS A 198 13.34 2.04 8.65
CA LYS A 198 13.20 1.36 9.92
C LYS A 198 13.42 -0.14 9.76
N ALA A 199 12.74 -0.78 8.80
CA ALA A 199 12.86 -2.22 8.55
C ALA A 199 14.29 -2.61 8.15
N PHE A 200 14.98 -1.79 7.35
CA PHE A 200 16.38 -2.03 7.00
C PHE A 200 17.29 -1.96 8.22
N THR A 201 17.14 -0.94 9.05
CA THR A 201 17.93 -0.73 10.27
C THR A 201 17.72 -1.87 11.28
N GLU A 202 16.49 -2.34 11.42
CA GLU A 202 16.10 -3.45 12.29
C GLU A 202 16.33 -4.82 11.64
N LYS A 203 16.85 -4.86 10.39
CA LYS A 203 17.09 -6.09 9.59
C LYS A 203 15.82 -6.94 9.40
N GLN A 204 14.67 -6.31 9.30
CA GLN A 204 13.38 -6.95 9.05
C GLN A 204 13.21 -7.20 7.54
N PHE A 205 13.90 -8.19 7.03
CA PHE A 205 13.87 -8.59 5.63
C PHE A 205 12.93 -9.77 5.43
N VAL A 206 12.27 -9.82 4.28
CA VAL A 206 11.48 -10.99 3.87
C VAL A 206 12.34 -11.90 3.00
N ASP A 207 12.02 -13.20 3.02
CA ASP A 207 12.70 -14.17 2.17
C ASP A 207 12.37 -13.91 0.69
N THR A 208 13.36 -13.51 -0.09
CA THR A 208 13.19 -13.14 -1.49
C THR A 208 12.67 -14.30 -2.35
N ALA A 209 12.96 -15.56 -2.01
CA ALA A 209 12.48 -16.71 -2.76
C ALA A 209 11.01 -17.05 -2.44
N TYR A 210 10.63 -17.01 -1.18
CA TYR A 210 9.33 -17.50 -0.70
C TYR A 210 8.32 -16.40 -0.39
N PHE A 211 8.73 -15.13 -0.33
CA PHE A 211 7.79 -14.04 -0.07
C PHE A 211 6.66 -14.01 -1.11
N GLU A 212 5.42 -13.91 -0.63
CA GLU A 212 4.22 -13.71 -1.43
C GLU A 212 3.45 -12.48 -0.93
N PRO A 213 2.73 -11.77 -1.81
CA PRO A 213 1.83 -10.70 -1.38
C PRO A 213 0.79 -11.22 -0.39
N PHE A 214 0.36 -10.32 0.50
CA PHE A 214 -0.67 -10.62 1.48
C PHE A 214 -2.05 -10.71 0.81
N TYR A 215 -2.51 -11.94 0.58
CA TYR A 215 -3.81 -12.24 0.04
C TYR A 215 -4.78 -12.60 1.16
N LEU A 216 -5.67 -11.67 1.53
CA LEU A 216 -6.73 -11.93 2.52
C LEU A 216 -7.81 -12.88 2.00
N LYS A 217 -7.93 -13.04 0.69
CA LYS A 217 -8.88 -13.95 0.04
C LYS A 217 -8.23 -14.69 -1.11
N GLU A 218 -8.65 -15.94 -1.29
CA GLU A 218 -8.31 -16.70 -2.48
C GLU A 218 -8.89 -16.05 -3.74
N PHE A 219 -8.18 -16.19 -4.84
CA PHE A 219 -8.59 -15.65 -6.14
C PHE A 219 -9.84 -16.39 -6.66
N HIS A 220 -10.99 -15.72 -6.66
CA HIS A 220 -12.17 -16.22 -7.34
C HIS A 220 -12.14 -15.88 -8.82
N THR A 221 -11.92 -16.88 -9.68
CA THR A 221 -12.08 -16.71 -11.12
C THR A 221 -13.56 -16.55 -11.46
N THR A 222 -13.90 -15.53 -12.23
CA THR A 222 -15.24 -15.36 -12.82
C THR A 222 -15.40 -16.15 -14.12
N ALA A 223 -14.53 -17.13 -14.39
CA ALA A 223 -14.67 -18.01 -15.54
C ALA A 223 -15.98 -18.79 -15.44
N LYS A 224 -16.94 -18.51 -16.35
CA LYS A 224 -18.13 -19.35 -16.54
C LYS A 224 -17.65 -20.77 -16.79
N LYS A 225 -18.08 -21.72 -15.95
CA LYS A 225 -17.96 -23.15 -16.29
C LYS A 225 -18.74 -23.34 -17.59
N THR A 226 -18.04 -23.52 -18.70
CA THR A 226 -18.63 -24.08 -19.92
C THR A 226 -18.95 -25.52 -19.59
N THR A 227 -20.22 -25.83 -19.37
CA THR A 227 -20.72 -27.20 -19.37
C THR A 227 -20.47 -27.78 -20.76
N PRO A 228 -19.81 -28.93 -20.90
CA PRO A 228 -19.75 -29.60 -22.18
C PRO A 228 -21.17 -30.04 -22.54
N ASN A 229 -21.66 -29.60 -23.71
CA ASN A 229 -22.88 -30.16 -24.27
C ASN A 229 -22.65 -31.64 -24.55
N SER A 230 -23.45 -32.47 -23.88
CA SER A 230 -23.63 -33.88 -24.16
C SER A 230 -24.41 -34.09 -25.46
#